data_5bfe9a76dbb581b8ad6cad25b0b32033
#
_entry.id   5bfe9a76dbb581b8ad6cad25b0b32033
#
_cell.length_a   1.000
_cell.length_b   1.000
_cell.length_c   1.000
_cell.angle_alpha   90.00
_cell.angle_beta   90.00
_cell.angle_gamma   90.00
#
_symmetry.space_group_name_H-M   'P 1'
#
loop_
_entity.id
_entity.type
_entity.pdbx_description
1 polymer ?
#
loop_
_entity_poly.entity_id
_entity_poly.type
_entity_poly.pdbx_seq_one_letter_code
_entity_poly.pdbx_strand_id
1 'polypeptide(L)'
;MSASVESDQPFRQSGWRTVRLSAANAEGGAPTEVQISPALGCNLLSFVVNGTDYIVAGDLEQEPRVLGSPILYPTPNRVHDGQMSFDGRPFAFQPNMGPHFIHGLVRDQLWQLDPPCTDGDRACLTARIAFAPGDPIYDLFPIANTLQVTYTVTPGAVRMDWLVRNDDATQRLPFGLAIHPYFPIIGPR
;
A
#
# COMPACT_ATOMS: atom_id res chain seq x y z
N MET A 1 6.48 -25.41 -11.42
CA MET A 1 6.36 -23.96 -11.18
C MET A 1 6.07 -23.81 -9.70
N SER A 2 6.80 -22.97 -9.01
CA SER A 2 6.61 -22.78 -7.56
C SER A 2 6.48 -21.30 -7.26
N ALA A 3 5.44 -20.96 -6.54
CA ALA A 3 5.34 -19.67 -5.89
C ALA A 3 5.82 -19.78 -4.44
N SER A 4 6.31 -18.69 -3.87
CA SER A 4 6.72 -18.62 -2.48
C SER A 4 6.33 -17.31 -1.82
N VAL A 5 6.23 -17.36 -0.49
CA VAL A 5 6.08 -16.18 0.35
C VAL A 5 7.09 -16.25 1.48
N GLU A 6 7.83 -15.18 1.67
CA GLU A 6 8.81 -15.03 2.73
C GLU A 6 8.47 -13.79 3.55
N SER A 7 8.15 -14.01 4.83
CA SER A 7 7.87 -12.91 5.76
C SER A 7 9.16 -12.36 6.36
N ASP A 8 9.07 -11.14 6.87
CA ASP A 8 10.14 -10.48 7.62
C ASP A 8 11.48 -10.39 6.88
N GLN A 9 11.42 -10.11 5.58
CA GLN A 9 12.60 -9.93 4.76
C GLN A 9 13.14 -8.49 4.85
N PRO A 10 14.48 -8.29 4.96
CA PRO A 10 15.04 -6.96 4.91
C PRO A 10 14.84 -6.35 3.52
N PHE A 11 14.50 -5.07 3.48
CA PHE A 11 14.44 -4.33 2.22
C PHE A 11 15.75 -3.61 1.96
N ARG A 12 16.59 -4.18 1.09
CA ARG A 12 17.93 -3.64 0.76
C ARG A 12 18.75 -3.38 2.04
N GLN A 13 19.47 -2.26 2.13
CA GLN A 13 20.23 -1.84 3.32
C GLN A 13 19.41 -0.93 4.27
N SER A 14 18.11 -0.85 4.08
CA SER A 14 17.21 -0.08 4.95
C SER A 14 16.83 -0.85 6.22
N GLY A 15 16.35 -0.14 7.22
CA GLY A 15 15.74 -0.75 8.41
C GLY A 15 14.35 -1.31 8.21
N TRP A 16 13.79 -1.21 7.00
CA TRP A 16 12.42 -1.63 6.71
C TRP A 16 12.29 -3.13 6.50
N ARG A 17 11.23 -3.71 7.07
CA ARG A 17 10.89 -5.12 6.91
C ARG A 17 9.76 -5.27 5.91
N THR A 18 9.83 -6.33 5.10
CA THR A 18 8.88 -6.59 4.03
C THR A 18 8.40 -8.04 4.04
N VAL A 19 7.28 -8.26 3.36
CA VAL A 19 6.88 -9.59 2.87
C VAL A 19 7.27 -9.66 1.40
N ARG A 20 8.03 -10.70 1.03
CA ARG A 20 8.37 -11.01 -0.36
C ARG A 20 7.41 -12.06 -0.89
N LEU A 21 6.78 -11.76 -2.02
CA LEU A 21 6.03 -12.72 -2.82
C LEU A 21 6.81 -13.01 -4.09
N SER A 22 6.89 -14.27 -4.48
CA SER A 22 7.60 -14.69 -5.69
C SER A 22 6.77 -15.69 -6.50
N ALA A 23 6.79 -15.56 -7.82
CA ALA A 23 6.20 -16.48 -8.77
C ALA A 23 7.24 -16.90 -9.81
N ALA A 24 7.53 -18.21 -9.89
CA ALA A 24 8.51 -18.73 -10.83
C ALA A 24 7.99 -18.65 -12.27
N ASN A 25 8.84 -18.22 -13.21
CA ASN A 25 8.52 -18.22 -14.61
C ASN A 25 8.54 -19.65 -15.19
N ALA A 26 7.54 -20.00 -16.00
CA ALA A 26 7.38 -21.34 -16.59
C ALA A 26 8.54 -21.74 -17.53
N GLU A 27 9.18 -20.78 -18.14
CA GLU A 27 10.24 -20.99 -19.15
C GLU A 27 11.65 -20.93 -18.57
N GLY A 28 11.82 -20.99 -17.22
CA GLY A 28 13.12 -21.01 -16.56
C GLY A 28 13.82 -19.65 -16.50
N GLY A 29 13.11 -18.55 -16.74
CA GLY A 29 13.59 -17.18 -16.51
C GLY A 29 13.62 -16.80 -15.02
N ALA A 30 14.17 -15.63 -14.72
CA ALA A 30 14.12 -15.07 -13.37
C ALA A 30 12.67 -14.93 -12.88
N PRO A 31 12.39 -15.20 -11.60
CA PRO A 31 11.04 -15.11 -11.06
C PRO A 31 10.52 -13.67 -11.10
N THR A 32 9.20 -13.54 -11.04
CA THR A 32 8.53 -12.28 -10.73
C THR A 32 8.48 -12.14 -9.23
N GLU A 33 8.99 -11.04 -8.69
CA GLU A 33 9.07 -10.80 -7.25
C GLU A 33 8.49 -9.45 -6.88
N VAL A 34 7.81 -9.38 -5.75
CA VAL A 34 7.42 -8.11 -5.12
C VAL A 34 7.85 -8.08 -3.66
N GLN A 35 8.13 -6.89 -3.16
CA GLN A 35 8.36 -6.64 -1.73
C GLN A 35 7.41 -5.57 -1.23
N ILE A 36 6.67 -5.90 -0.18
CA ILE A 36 5.61 -5.08 0.41
C ILE A 36 5.95 -4.83 1.87
N SER A 37 5.93 -3.56 2.32
CA SER A 37 6.18 -3.21 3.72
C SER A 37 4.88 -2.92 4.46
N PRO A 38 4.45 -3.80 5.39
CA PRO A 38 3.25 -3.58 6.18
C PRO A 38 3.33 -2.34 7.07
N ALA A 39 4.51 -2.03 7.60
CA ALA A 39 4.74 -0.90 8.49
C ALA A 39 4.74 0.46 7.76
N LEU A 40 4.86 0.46 6.44
CA LEU A 40 4.81 1.64 5.58
C LEU A 40 3.48 1.72 4.82
N GLY A 41 2.36 1.49 5.47
CA GLY A 41 1.06 1.56 4.83
C GLY A 41 0.83 0.49 3.77
N CYS A 42 1.40 -0.69 3.96
CA CYS A 42 1.37 -1.78 2.99
C CYS A 42 1.93 -1.39 1.60
N ASN A 43 2.95 -0.52 1.59
CA ASN A 43 3.57 0.03 0.39
C ASN A 43 4.29 -1.08 -0.41
N LEU A 44 4.04 -1.14 -1.71
CA LEU A 44 4.79 -1.96 -2.66
C LEU A 44 6.12 -1.26 -2.98
N LEU A 45 7.22 -1.76 -2.42
CA LEU A 45 8.55 -1.13 -2.52
C LEU A 45 9.38 -1.63 -3.71
N SER A 46 9.07 -2.81 -4.24
CA SER A 46 9.77 -3.41 -5.38
C SER A 46 8.82 -4.29 -6.17
N PHE A 47 8.94 -4.24 -7.50
CA PHE A 47 8.29 -5.13 -8.45
C PHE A 47 9.28 -5.51 -9.54
N VAL A 48 9.83 -6.72 -9.44
CA VAL A 48 10.88 -7.22 -10.33
C VAL A 48 10.29 -8.23 -11.31
N VAL A 49 10.53 -8.02 -12.59
CA VAL A 49 10.24 -8.99 -13.66
C VAL A 49 11.50 -9.18 -14.50
N ASN A 50 11.95 -10.41 -14.66
CA ASN A 50 13.17 -10.76 -15.43
C ASN A 50 14.39 -9.93 -14.98
N GLY A 51 14.57 -9.71 -13.69
CA GLY A 51 15.69 -8.97 -13.11
C GLY A 51 15.60 -7.44 -13.20
N THR A 52 14.54 -6.89 -13.80
CA THR A 52 14.30 -5.45 -13.86
C THR A 52 13.28 -5.04 -12.78
N ASP A 53 13.67 -4.11 -11.89
CA ASP A 53 12.75 -3.52 -10.93
C ASP A 53 12.00 -2.35 -11.57
N TYR A 54 10.67 -2.43 -11.56
CA TYR A 54 9.77 -1.43 -12.13
C TYR A 54 9.26 -0.41 -11.10
N ILE A 55 9.71 -0.50 -9.84
CA ILE A 55 9.35 0.44 -8.78
C ILE A 55 10.59 1.12 -8.20
N VAL A 56 10.55 2.44 -8.07
CA VAL A 56 11.58 3.23 -7.39
C VAL A 56 11.16 3.42 -5.93
N ALA A 57 11.86 2.74 -5.02
CA ALA A 57 11.62 2.90 -3.57
C ALA A 57 12.25 4.16 -2.98
N GLY A 58 13.09 4.87 -3.74
CA GLY A 58 13.86 6.02 -3.28
C GLY A 58 15.20 5.63 -2.66
N ASP A 59 16.01 6.63 -2.37
CA ASP A 59 17.22 6.48 -1.57
C ASP A 59 16.84 6.60 -0.09
N LEU A 60 16.75 5.45 0.57
CA LEU A 60 16.27 5.36 1.95
C LEU A 60 17.31 5.84 2.98
N GLU A 61 18.55 6.10 2.53
CA GLU A 61 19.63 6.61 3.40
C GLU A 61 19.74 8.14 3.37
N GLN A 62 19.41 8.77 2.24
CA GLN A 62 19.60 10.21 2.04
C GLN A 62 18.30 11.03 2.10
N GLU A 63 17.19 10.41 1.79
CA GLU A 63 15.89 11.09 1.85
C GLU A 63 14.90 10.31 2.75
N PRO A 64 14.27 10.98 3.74
CA PRO A 64 13.32 10.33 4.64
C PRO A 64 11.99 9.96 3.94
N ARG A 65 11.92 10.08 2.61
CA ARG A 65 10.72 9.77 1.83
C ARG A 65 10.84 8.42 1.15
N VAL A 66 10.18 7.44 1.73
CA VAL A 66 9.94 6.19 1.03
C VAL A 66 8.99 6.47 -0.13
N LEU A 67 9.43 6.14 -1.35
CA LEU A 67 8.62 6.21 -2.56
C LEU A 67 7.81 4.91 -2.72
N GLY A 68 8.12 4.06 -3.68
CA GLY A 68 7.40 2.82 -3.91
C GLY A 68 6.08 3.04 -4.65
N SER A 69 5.04 2.37 -4.21
CA SER A 69 3.66 2.56 -4.65
C SER A 69 2.75 2.72 -3.43
N PRO A 70 2.81 3.85 -2.71
CA PRO A 70 2.01 4.04 -1.52
C PRO A 70 0.51 4.05 -1.82
N ILE A 71 -0.25 3.59 -0.85
CA ILE A 71 -1.72 3.56 -0.87
C ILE A 71 -2.24 4.86 -0.25
N LEU A 72 -3.14 5.52 -0.93
CA LEU A 72 -3.70 6.82 -0.57
C LEU A 72 -5.20 6.67 -0.27
N TYR A 73 -5.58 6.81 1.01
CA TYR A 73 -6.95 6.64 1.49
C TYR A 73 -7.14 7.38 2.82
N PRO A 74 -8.30 7.94 3.15
CA PRO A 74 -9.52 8.06 2.35
C PRO A 74 -9.54 9.26 1.40
N THR A 75 -8.51 10.10 1.42
CA THR A 75 -8.39 11.31 0.59
C THR A 75 -7.11 11.25 -0.25
N PRO A 76 -7.17 10.75 -1.51
CA PRO A 76 -5.96 10.40 -2.28
C PRO A 76 -5.17 11.61 -2.78
N ASN A 77 -5.74 12.79 -2.83
CA ASN A 77 -5.07 14.02 -3.27
C ASN A 77 -5.14 15.07 -2.16
N ARG A 78 -5.18 16.33 -2.55
CA ARG A 78 -5.13 17.48 -1.64
C ARG A 78 -6.51 17.79 -1.06
N VAL A 79 -6.56 17.97 0.25
CA VAL A 79 -7.70 18.55 0.98
C VAL A 79 -7.33 20.00 1.29
N HIS A 80 -8.07 20.94 0.73
CA HIS A 80 -7.82 22.37 0.88
C HIS A 80 -7.92 22.80 2.34
N ASP A 81 -6.88 23.45 2.86
CA ASP A 81 -6.73 23.87 4.26
C ASP A 81 -6.97 22.75 5.29
N GLY A 82 -6.79 21.49 4.86
CA GLY A 82 -7.08 20.33 5.70
C GLY A 82 -8.56 20.14 6.05
N GLN A 83 -9.47 20.83 5.37
CA GLN A 83 -10.90 20.85 5.72
C GLN A 83 -11.76 20.22 4.63
N MET A 84 -12.64 19.32 4.99
CA MET A 84 -13.70 18.82 4.12
C MET A 84 -15.01 18.67 4.88
N SER A 85 -16.11 18.65 4.15
CA SER A 85 -17.44 18.39 4.72
C SER A 85 -18.16 17.32 3.89
N PHE A 86 -18.83 16.42 4.57
CA PHE A 86 -19.69 15.43 3.96
C PHE A 86 -20.93 15.18 4.82
N ASP A 87 -22.12 15.20 4.23
CA ASP A 87 -23.42 15.07 4.91
C ASP A 87 -23.60 16.07 6.07
N GLY A 88 -23.11 17.31 5.90
CA GLY A 88 -23.15 18.34 6.92
C GLY A 88 -22.15 18.15 8.06
N ARG A 89 -21.35 17.08 8.04
CA ARG A 89 -20.33 16.80 9.03
C ARG A 89 -18.97 17.33 8.57
N PRO A 90 -18.27 18.14 9.39
CA PRO A 90 -16.93 18.59 9.09
C PRO A 90 -15.88 17.52 9.45
N PHE A 91 -14.81 17.46 8.67
CA PHE A 91 -13.59 16.70 8.92
C PHE A 91 -12.41 17.64 8.84
N ALA A 92 -11.50 17.57 9.82
CA ALA A 92 -10.31 18.39 9.90
C ALA A 92 -9.06 17.49 9.98
N PHE A 93 -8.17 17.64 9.01
CA PHE A 93 -6.91 16.93 8.94
C PHE A 93 -5.76 17.87 9.24
N GLN A 94 -4.74 17.39 9.95
CA GLN A 94 -3.53 18.17 10.20
C GLN A 94 -2.79 18.41 8.88
N PRO A 95 -2.50 19.68 8.52
CA PRO A 95 -1.76 19.99 7.30
C PRO A 95 -0.39 19.30 7.25
N ASN A 96 -0.03 18.75 6.10
CA ASN A 96 1.26 18.09 5.84
C ASN A 96 1.91 18.56 4.54
N MET A 97 1.29 19.53 3.83
CA MET A 97 1.84 20.21 2.67
C MET A 97 1.40 21.68 2.65
N GLY A 98 2.21 22.57 3.24
CA GLY A 98 1.82 23.96 3.47
C GLY A 98 0.53 24.02 4.29
N PRO A 99 -0.50 24.79 3.89
CA PRO A 99 -1.78 24.84 4.61
C PRO A 99 -2.67 23.63 4.33
N HIS A 100 -2.30 22.76 3.39
CA HIS A 100 -3.14 21.66 2.92
C HIS A 100 -2.77 20.32 3.55
N PHE A 101 -3.73 19.40 3.57
CA PHE A 101 -3.49 17.99 3.84
C PHE A 101 -3.46 17.19 2.53
N ILE A 102 -2.52 16.25 2.38
CA ILE A 102 -2.48 15.40 1.19
C ILE A 102 -2.24 13.93 1.52
N HIS A 103 -2.67 13.07 0.61
CA HIS A 103 -2.34 11.66 0.48
C HIS A 103 -2.92 10.74 1.57
N GLY A 104 -3.98 11.18 2.25
CA GLY A 104 -4.75 10.34 3.16
C GLY A 104 -4.01 9.98 4.45
N LEU A 105 -4.52 8.96 5.12
CA LEU A 105 -4.15 8.64 6.50
C LEU A 105 -3.41 7.30 6.65
N VAL A 106 -3.37 6.45 5.62
CA VAL A 106 -2.99 5.02 5.77
C VAL A 106 -1.55 4.70 5.40
N ARG A 107 -0.84 5.61 4.71
CA ARG A 107 0.48 5.32 4.13
C ARG A 107 1.60 5.10 5.16
N ASP A 108 1.43 5.62 6.37
CA ASP A 108 2.41 5.53 7.46
C ASP A 108 1.88 4.66 8.62
N GLN A 109 0.85 3.85 8.35
CA GLN A 109 0.22 2.98 9.34
C GLN A 109 0.71 1.54 9.20
N LEU A 110 0.76 0.82 10.31
CA LEU A 110 0.98 -0.62 10.30
C LEU A 110 -0.33 -1.33 9.92
N TRP A 111 -0.29 -2.12 8.84
CA TRP A 111 -1.42 -2.93 8.40
C TRP A 111 -1.35 -4.34 8.97
N GLN A 112 -2.51 -4.89 9.26
CA GLN A 112 -2.66 -6.30 9.65
C GLN A 112 -2.58 -7.18 8.41
N LEU A 113 -1.85 -8.30 8.52
CA LEU A 113 -1.71 -9.28 7.46
C LEU A 113 -2.52 -10.52 7.79
N ASP A 114 -3.20 -11.08 6.79
CA ASP A 114 -3.70 -12.43 6.85
C ASP A 114 -2.57 -13.44 6.56
N PRO A 115 -2.73 -14.71 6.93
CA PRO A 115 -1.83 -15.74 6.48
C PRO A 115 -1.69 -15.71 4.96
N PRO A 116 -0.45 -15.64 4.44
CA PRO A 116 -0.25 -15.63 2.99
C PRO A 116 -0.62 -16.97 2.36
N CYS A 117 -0.85 -16.97 1.06
CA CYS A 117 -1.18 -18.18 0.34
C CYS A 117 -0.32 -18.38 -0.91
N THR A 118 -0.13 -19.64 -1.28
CA THR A 118 0.44 -20.05 -2.55
C THR A 118 -0.45 -21.11 -3.21
N ASP A 119 -0.63 -20.98 -4.53
CA ASP A 119 -1.39 -21.93 -5.33
C ASP A 119 -0.77 -22.02 -6.74
N GLY A 120 -0.10 -23.13 -7.02
CA GLY A 120 0.60 -23.34 -8.29
C GLY A 120 1.72 -22.33 -8.53
N ASP A 121 1.51 -21.45 -9.48
CA ASP A 121 2.43 -20.35 -9.85
C ASP A 121 2.03 -18.99 -9.25
N ARG A 122 1.08 -19.00 -8.32
CA ARG A 122 0.51 -17.81 -7.69
C ARG A 122 0.93 -17.70 -6.24
N ALA A 123 1.45 -16.53 -5.83
CA ALA A 123 1.62 -16.13 -4.44
C ALA A 123 0.69 -14.98 -4.10
N CYS A 124 0.07 -14.99 -2.92
CA CYS A 124 -0.82 -13.93 -2.50
C CYS A 124 -0.63 -13.50 -1.03
N LEU A 125 -0.96 -12.24 -0.79
CA LEU A 125 -0.97 -11.60 0.53
C LEU A 125 -2.17 -10.70 0.65
N THR A 126 -2.99 -10.90 1.64
CA THR A 126 -4.07 -9.98 2.01
C THR A 126 -3.66 -9.16 3.21
N ALA A 127 -3.83 -7.84 3.11
CA ALA A 127 -3.57 -6.89 4.16
C ALA A 127 -4.78 -5.99 4.40
N ARG A 128 -4.99 -5.57 5.64
CA ARG A 128 -6.11 -4.70 6.01
C ARG A 128 -5.73 -3.66 7.05
N ILE A 129 -6.44 -2.54 7.00
CA ILE A 129 -6.45 -1.53 8.04
C ILE A 129 -7.91 -1.19 8.38
N ALA A 130 -8.22 -1.14 9.67
CA ALA A 130 -9.54 -0.76 10.16
C ALA A 130 -9.48 0.63 10.80
N PHE A 131 -10.55 1.38 10.63
CA PHE A 131 -10.85 2.60 11.37
C PHE A 131 -11.95 2.22 12.37
N ALA A 132 -11.57 1.96 13.60
CA ALA A 132 -12.49 1.50 14.63
C ALA A 132 -12.41 2.38 15.88
N PRO A 133 -13.52 2.58 16.62
CA PRO A 133 -13.51 3.33 17.86
C PRO A 133 -12.42 2.84 18.83
N GLY A 134 -11.58 3.77 19.29
CA GLY A 134 -10.41 3.46 20.12
C GLY A 134 -9.07 3.41 19.38
N ASP A 135 -9.08 3.36 18.06
CA ASP A 135 -7.86 3.48 17.27
C ASP A 135 -7.53 4.95 16.97
N PRO A 136 -6.27 5.39 17.08
CA PRO A 136 -5.90 6.78 16.80
C PRO A 136 -6.27 7.26 15.38
N ILE A 137 -6.27 6.37 14.39
CA ILE A 137 -6.66 6.70 13.02
C ILE A 137 -8.16 6.97 12.90
N TYR A 138 -8.99 6.35 13.75
CA TYR A 138 -10.43 6.60 13.80
C TYR A 138 -10.74 8.02 14.26
N ASP A 139 -10.00 8.57 15.23
CA ASP A 139 -10.21 9.93 15.73
C ASP A 139 -9.97 10.99 14.65
N LEU A 140 -9.12 10.67 13.64
CA LEU A 140 -8.86 11.56 12.51
C LEU A 140 -9.95 11.47 11.41
N PHE A 141 -10.62 10.33 11.30
CA PHE A 141 -11.70 10.09 10.35
C PHE A 141 -12.76 9.18 10.98
N PRO A 142 -13.64 9.73 11.85
CA PRO A 142 -14.48 8.96 12.73
C PRO A 142 -15.76 8.41 12.05
N ILE A 143 -15.54 7.54 11.07
CA ILE A 143 -16.51 6.65 10.43
C ILE A 143 -15.90 5.26 10.43
N ALA A 144 -16.57 4.30 11.08
CA ALA A 144 -16.05 2.93 11.14
C ALA A 144 -15.99 2.33 9.74
N ASN A 145 -14.80 1.89 9.32
CA ASN A 145 -14.62 1.31 7.99
C ASN A 145 -13.36 0.43 7.94
N THR A 146 -13.30 -0.42 6.93
CA THR A 146 -12.14 -1.28 6.66
C THR A 146 -11.70 -1.10 5.21
N LEU A 147 -10.40 -0.85 5.01
CA LEU A 147 -9.75 -0.96 3.71
C LEU A 147 -8.93 -2.25 3.69
N GLN A 148 -9.07 -3.03 2.62
CA GLN A 148 -8.31 -4.25 2.38
C GLN A 148 -7.70 -4.21 0.99
N VAL A 149 -6.48 -4.74 0.87
CA VAL A 149 -5.83 -5.04 -0.40
C VAL A 149 -5.38 -6.49 -0.42
N THR A 150 -5.56 -7.17 -1.55
CA THR A 150 -4.96 -8.47 -1.83
C THR A 150 -3.98 -8.34 -2.98
N TYR A 151 -2.71 -8.52 -2.70
CA TYR A 151 -1.65 -8.64 -3.70
C TYR A 151 -1.61 -10.06 -4.21
N THR A 152 -1.65 -10.25 -5.51
CA THR A 152 -1.47 -11.53 -6.18
C THR A 152 -0.34 -11.40 -7.19
N VAL A 153 0.69 -12.21 -7.04
CA VAL A 153 1.85 -12.27 -7.94
C VAL A 153 1.76 -13.53 -8.77
N THR A 154 1.90 -13.36 -10.07
CA THR A 154 2.00 -14.41 -11.08
C THR A 154 3.18 -14.13 -11.99
N PRO A 155 3.64 -15.07 -12.85
CA PRO A 155 4.70 -14.78 -13.82
C PRO A 155 4.41 -13.54 -14.65
N GLY A 156 5.26 -12.53 -14.53
CA GLY A 156 5.20 -11.25 -15.27
C GLY A 156 4.19 -10.22 -14.73
N ALA A 157 3.47 -10.50 -13.65
CA ALA A 157 2.42 -9.58 -13.19
C ALA A 157 2.26 -9.52 -11.67
N VAL A 158 1.82 -8.36 -11.19
CA VAL A 158 1.24 -8.16 -9.87
C VAL A 158 -0.16 -7.56 -10.03
N ARG A 159 -1.13 -8.15 -9.35
CA ARG A 159 -2.51 -7.67 -9.28
C ARG A 159 -2.81 -7.20 -7.86
N MET A 160 -3.56 -6.11 -7.74
CA MET A 160 -4.04 -5.57 -6.48
C MET A 160 -5.58 -5.53 -6.51
N ASP A 161 -6.22 -6.35 -5.69
CA ASP A 161 -7.67 -6.37 -5.52
C ASP A 161 -8.03 -5.61 -4.25
N TRP A 162 -9.03 -4.73 -4.35
CA TRP A 162 -9.41 -3.81 -3.29
C TRP A 162 -10.79 -4.09 -2.76
N LEU A 163 -10.93 -3.97 -1.43
CA LEU A 163 -12.23 -3.96 -0.75
C LEU A 163 -12.27 -2.76 0.21
N VAL A 164 -13.26 -1.89 0.02
CA VAL A 164 -13.61 -0.85 0.99
C VAL A 164 -14.97 -1.22 1.57
N ARG A 165 -15.02 -1.40 2.88
CA ARG A 165 -16.24 -1.74 3.60
C ARG A 165 -16.60 -0.62 4.57
N ASN A 166 -17.83 -0.14 4.48
CA ASN A 166 -18.40 0.72 5.49
C ASN A 166 -18.88 -0.16 6.66
N ASP A 167 -18.27 -0.01 7.82
CA ASP A 167 -18.60 -0.74 9.04
C ASP A 167 -19.48 0.09 9.98
N ASP A 168 -19.76 1.35 9.64
CA ASP A 168 -20.65 2.23 10.40
C ASP A 168 -22.11 1.93 10.08
N ALA A 169 -22.93 1.77 11.11
CA ALA A 169 -24.34 1.43 10.95
C ALA A 169 -25.23 2.61 10.52
N THR A 170 -24.75 3.84 10.69
CA THR A 170 -25.58 5.06 10.59
C THR A 170 -25.03 6.08 9.60
N GLN A 171 -23.73 6.06 9.34
CA GLN A 171 -23.05 7.08 8.54
C GLN A 171 -22.67 6.51 7.17
N ARG A 172 -22.83 7.33 6.12
CA ARG A 172 -22.26 7.04 4.81
C ARG A 172 -20.75 7.30 4.84
N LEU A 173 -20.00 6.51 4.13
CA LEU A 173 -18.55 6.59 4.05
C LEU A 173 -18.14 7.40 2.80
N PRO A 174 -17.65 8.65 2.94
CA PRO A 174 -17.01 9.35 1.85
C PRO A 174 -15.57 8.84 1.72
N PHE A 175 -15.18 8.33 0.57
CA PHE A 175 -13.80 7.92 0.35
C PHE A 175 -13.34 8.13 -1.09
N GLY A 176 -12.05 8.32 -1.21
CA GLY A 176 -11.29 8.12 -2.43
C GLY A 176 -10.18 7.12 -2.16
N LEU A 177 -9.80 6.37 -3.17
CA LEU A 177 -8.70 5.41 -3.13
C LEU A 177 -7.82 5.61 -4.35
N ALA A 178 -6.51 5.66 -4.15
CA ALA A 178 -5.52 5.65 -5.23
C ALA A 178 -4.25 4.93 -4.78
N ILE A 179 -3.45 4.52 -5.76
CA ILE A 179 -2.04 4.17 -5.59
C ILE A 179 -1.19 5.24 -6.27
N HIS A 180 0.03 5.44 -5.76
CA HIS A 180 0.93 6.47 -6.30
C HIS A 180 2.29 5.86 -6.68
N PRO A 181 2.34 4.98 -7.70
CA PRO A 181 3.56 4.29 -8.06
C PRO A 181 4.61 5.24 -8.64
N TYR A 182 5.86 5.06 -8.21
CA TYR A 182 7.03 5.71 -8.76
C TYR A 182 7.76 4.74 -9.69
N PHE A 183 7.63 4.97 -10.99
CA PHE A 183 8.27 4.14 -12.00
C PHE A 183 9.64 4.70 -12.40
N PRO A 184 10.67 3.85 -12.63
CA PRO A 184 11.91 4.28 -13.23
C PRO A 184 11.71 4.68 -14.71
N ILE A 185 12.51 5.61 -15.19
CA ILE A 185 12.61 5.87 -16.63
C ILE A 185 13.50 4.78 -17.23
N ILE A 186 12.89 3.89 -18.00
CA ILE A 186 13.58 2.77 -18.66
C ILE A 186 13.80 3.15 -20.12
N GLY A 187 15.07 3.19 -20.56
CA GLY A 187 15.47 3.50 -21.94
C GLY A 187 16.46 4.67 -22.03
N PRO A 188 16.96 4.94 -23.24
CA PRO A 188 17.87 6.07 -23.45
C PRO A 188 17.13 7.39 -23.18
N ARG A 189 17.81 8.29 -22.46
CA ARG A 189 17.39 9.68 -22.29
C ARG A 189 17.74 10.50 -23.51
#